data_c0efa74feb8e2c6307b2eb4a476d3e93
#
_entry.id   c0efa74feb8e2c6307b2eb4a476d3e93
#
_cell.length_a   1.000
_cell.length_b   1.000
_cell.length_c   1.000
_cell.angle_alpha   90.00
_cell.angle_beta   90.00
_cell.angle_gamma   90.00
#
_symmetry.space_group_name_H-M   'P 1'
#
loop_
_entity.id
_entity.type
_entity.pdbx_description
1 polymer ?
#
loop_
_entity_poly.entity_id
_entity_poly.type
_entity_poly.pdbx_seq_one_letter_code
_entity_poly.pdbx_strand_id
1 'polypeptide(L)'
;MTRIVLAAAMTAVITAGVFGQGAATSLLPLENRGLEHLDIIVPDPGASARFYMRLFSSALHQQPVRDTLRYFVLLGDLPADRQVGYIAIGAAGGRAPAIGHYCVLTTVYDRAAMAKALQAAGHGVAGPGPTGLWPDPDGLELQLFQPPAGLVTAAVPSPLPIERDGFLVPRGLDHVLLRVSSLARSLPYYRLVYGAAAERPRDSNGRVWFHLERGTRLGLEEASGQAPGIAHFAIAVAPFDGRALETRLRDLGAGVVPAPDEPGVVRFTDNNRILVEVRVAP
;
A
#
# COMPACT_ATOMS: atom_id res chain seq x y z
N MET A 1 3.83 23.11 -89.00
CA MET A 1 3.47 21.93 -88.16
C MET A 1 3.72 22.25 -86.68
N THR A 2 2.68 22.76 -86.02
CA THR A 2 2.76 23.31 -84.69
C THR A 2 2.13 22.25 -83.74
N ARG A 3 2.94 21.64 -82.83
CA ARG A 3 2.46 20.71 -81.84
C ARG A 3 1.99 21.47 -80.61
N ILE A 4 0.74 21.32 -80.27
CA ILE A 4 0.12 21.80 -79.02
C ILE A 4 0.34 20.75 -77.97
N VAL A 5 1.02 21.12 -76.86
CA VAL A 5 1.18 20.28 -75.67
C VAL A 5 0.12 20.70 -74.68
N LEU A 6 -0.83 19.80 -74.39
CA LEU A 6 -1.84 19.96 -73.34
C LEU A 6 -1.20 19.60 -72.01
N ALA A 7 -1.12 20.55 -71.08
CA ALA A 7 -0.75 20.30 -69.69
C ALA A 7 -2.00 19.97 -68.88
N ALA A 8 -2.07 18.75 -68.34
CA ALA A 8 -3.13 18.34 -67.40
C ALA A 8 -2.72 18.74 -65.97
N ALA A 9 -3.50 19.64 -65.38
CA ALA A 9 -3.33 20.00 -63.97
C ALA A 9 -4.05 18.94 -63.09
N MET A 10 -3.28 18.16 -62.35
CA MET A 10 -3.83 17.29 -61.29
C MET A 10 -4.04 18.12 -60.02
N THR A 11 -5.29 18.34 -59.65
CA THR A 11 -5.66 18.95 -58.35
C THR A 11 -5.69 17.85 -57.31
N ALA A 12 -4.67 17.84 -56.44
CA ALA A 12 -4.65 16.95 -55.27
C ALA A 12 -5.58 17.49 -54.19
N VAL A 13 -6.68 16.79 -53.92
CA VAL A 13 -7.54 17.06 -52.77
C VAL A 13 -6.87 16.43 -51.54
N ILE A 14 -6.29 17.27 -50.68
CA ILE A 14 -5.81 16.87 -49.38
C ILE A 14 -7.01 16.80 -48.43
N THR A 15 -7.54 15.61 -48.19
CA THR A 15 -8.46 15.34 -47.10
C THR A 15 -7.67 15.39 -45.79
N ALA A 16 -7.77 16.48 -45.04
CA ALA A 16 -7.31 16.57 -43.67
C ALA A 16 -8.13 15.59 -42.84
N GLY A 17 -7.57 14.45 -42.58
CA GLY A 17 -8.09 13.53 -41.60
C GLY A 17 -8.06 14.20 -40.21
N VAL A 18 -9.23 14.50 -39.67
CA VAL A 18 -9.38 14.88 -38.25
C VAL A 18 -9.04 13.62 -37.43
N PHE A 19 -7.77 13.50 -37.02
CA PHE A 19 -7.42 12.58 -35.95
C PHE A 19 -8.15 13.09 -34.71
N GLY A 20 -9.26 12.44 -34.38
CA GLY A 20 -9.90 12.62 -33.09
C GLY A 20 -8.84 12.39 -32.03
N GLN A 21 -8.48 13.44 -31.28
CA GLN A 21 -7.74 13.28 -30.02
C GLN A 21 -8.62 12.41 -29.13
N GLY A 22 -8.31 11.12 -29.05
CA GLY A 22 -8.87 10.26 -28.04
C GLY A 22 -8.68 10.97 -26.70
N ALA A 23 -9.78 11.21 -26.00
CA ALA A 23 -9.73 11.79 -24.68
C ALA A 23 -8.71 10.98 -23.88
N ALA A 24 -7.62 11.61 -23.46
CA ALA A 24 -6.64 10.99 -22.59
C ALA A 24 -7.43 10.54 -21.35
N THR A 25 -7.61 9.25 -21.18
CA THR A 25 -8.28 8.69 -20.00
C THR A 25 -7.51 9.21 -18.80
N SER A 26 -8.21 9.94 -17.92
CA SER A 26 -7.61 10.45 -16.68
C SER A 26 -7.06 9.26 -15.89
N LEU A 27 -5.80 9.34 -15.44
CA LEU A 27 -5.22 8.32 -14.57
C LEU A 27 -5.95 8.21 -13.22
N LEU A 28 -6.61 9.27 -12.79
CA LEU A 28 -7.35 9.35 -11.55
C LEU A 28 -8.86 9.40 -11.79
N PRO A 29 -9.65 8.71 -10.96
CA PRO A 29 -9.20 7.87 -9.84
C PRO A 29 -8.46 6.62 -10.32
N LEU A 30 -7.55 6.11 -9.47
CA LEU A 30 -6.75 4.93 -9.79
C LEU A 30 -7.64 3.70 -10.01
N GLU A 31 -7.39 2.97 -11.08
CA GLU A 31 -7.86 1.60 -11.21
C GLU A 31 -6.98 0.71 -10.32
N ASN A 32 -7.31 0.73 -9.00
CA ASN A 32 -6.53 0.02 -8.00
C ASN A 32 -6.83 -1.49 -8.00
N ARG A 33 -5.85 -2.27 -7.51
CA ARG A 33 -5.94 -3.71 -7.30
C ARG A 33 -5.75 -4.08 -5.83
N GLY A 34 -6.05 -3.17 -4.94
CA GLY A 34 -5.97 -3.35 -3.49
C GLY A 34 -4.61 -3.06 -2.88
N LEU A 35 -4.54 -3.18 -1.55
CA LEU A 35 -3.30 -3.07 -0.80
C LEU A 35 -2.36 -4.24 -1.13
N GLU A 36 -1.08 -3.93 -1.31
CA GLU A 36 -0.04 -4.95 -1.48
C GLU A 36 0.81 -5.07 -0.22
N HIS A 37 1.44 -3.98 0.22
CA HIS A 37 2.34 -4.04 1.37
C HIS A 37 2.31 -2.76 2.20
N LEU A 38 2.95 -2.88 3.33
CA LEU A 38 3.38 -1.74 4.11
C LEU A 38 4.87 -1.88 4.40
N ASP A 39 5.53 -0.76 4.60
CA ASP A 39 6.94 -0.69 4.99
C ASP A 39 7.04 -0.22 6.44
N ILE A 40 7.66 -1.03 7.29
CA ILE A 40 8.01 -0.62 8.64
C ILE A 40 9.51 -0.35 8.72
N ILE A 41 9.86 0.73 9.39
CA ILE A 41 11.25 1.09 9.67
C ILE A 41 11.52 0.90 11.15
N VAL A 42 12.55 0.12 11.47
CA VAL A 42 12.84 -0.33 12.83
C VAL A 42 14.35 -0.29 13.11
N PRO A 43 14.78 -0.23 14.38
CA PRO A 43 16.20 -0.25 14.73
C PRO A 43 16.91 -1.54 14.32
N ASP A 44 16.26 -2.70 14.50
CA ASP A 44 16.79 -4.02 14.15
C ASP A 44 15.76 -4.77 13.27
N PRO A 45 15.93 -4.72 11.94
CA PRO A 45 15.05 -5.43 11.01
C PRO A 45 15.05 -6.95 11.22
N GLY A 46 16.19 -7.53 11.61
CA GLY A 46 16.30 -8.97 11.85
C GLY A 46 15.51 -9.42 13.09
N ALA A 47 15.54 -8.64 14.17
CA ALA A 47 14.75 -8.92 15.36
C ALA A 47 13.24 -8.82 15.06
N SER A 48 12.84 -7.81 14.29
CA SER A 48 11.43 -7.65 13.87
C SER A 48 10.99 -8.79 12.95
N ALA A 49 11.82 -9.19 11.99
CA ALA A 49 11.52 -10.34 11.14
C ALA A 49 11.30 -11.62 11.98
N ARG A 50 12.17 -11.89 12.95
CA ARG A 50 12.01 -13.05 13.89
C ARG A 50 10.71 -12.95 14.68
N PHE A 51 10.35 -11.76 15.19
CA PHE A 51 9.09 -11.55 15.91
C PHE A 51 7.88 -11.97 15.05
N TYR A 52 7.78 -11.43 13.82
CA TYR A 52 6.66 -11.76 12.93
C TYR A 52 6.66 -13.23 12.48
N MET A 53 7.83 -13.85 12.30
CA MET A 53 7.91 -15.26 11.93
C MET A 53 7.55 -16.23 13.08
N ARG A 54 7.61 -15.79 14.32
CA ARG A 54 7.06 -16.53 15.48
C ARG A 54 5.54 -16.36 15.61
N LEU A 55 4.98 -15.35 14.98
CA LEU A 55 3.53 -15.10 14.97
C LEU A 55 2.87 -15.74 13.75
N PHE A 56 3.46 -15.56 12.56
CA PHE A 56 2.89 -16.01 11.30
C PHE A 56 3.61 -17.23 10.73
N SER A 57 2.81 -18.27 10.38
CA SER A 57 3.28 -19.37 9.53
C SER A 57 3.39 -18.86 8.08
N SER A 58 4.55 -18.33 7.74
CA SER A 58 4.75 -17.52 6.55
C SER A 58 6.13 -17.79 5.92
N ALA A 59 6.38 -17.30 4.72
CA ALA A 59 7.71 -17.27 4.13
C ALA A 59 8.40 -15.94 4.46
N LEU A 60 9.70 -16.00 4.70
CA LEU A 60 10.56 -14.84 4.87
C LEU A 60 11.51 -14.72 3.68
N HIS A 61 11.46 -13.59 3.01
CA HIS A 61 12.40 -13.21 1.97
C HIS A 61 13.28 -12.06 2.44
N GLN A 62 14.37 -11.81 1.74
CA GLN A 62 15.25 -10.69 2.02
C GLN A 62 15.84 -10.10 0.74
N GLN A 63 16.26 -8.86 0.84
CA GLN A 63 16.98 -8.14 -0.22
C GLN A 63 18.04 -7.24 0.41
N PRO A 64 19.28 -7.22 -0.09
CA PRO A 64 20.26 -6.21 0.26
C PRO A 64 19.78 -4.82 -0.20
N VAL A 65 19.84 -3.84 0.69
CA VAL A 65 19.55 -2.43 0.39
C VAL A 65 20.68 -1.60 1.00
N ARG A 66 21.60 -1.12 0.15
CA ARG A 66 22.84 -0.48 0.59
C ARG A 66 23.60 -1.39 1.55
N ASP A 67 23.90 -0.92 2.76
CA ASP A 67 24.66 -1.64 3.80
C ASP A 67 23.77 -2.44 4.77
N THR A 68 22.46 -2.56 4.48
CA THR A 68 21.48 -3.23 5.34
C THR A 68 20.71 -4.30 4.59
N LEU A 69 20.08 -5.20 5.33
CA LEU A 69 19.10 -6.13 4.79
C LEU A 69 17.69 -5.60 5.05
N ARG A 70 16.86 -5.64 4.02
CA ARG A 70 15.41 -5.50 4.13
C ARG A 70 14.80 -6.89 4.11
N TYR A 71 13.88 -7.14 5.03
CA TYR A 71 13.13 -8.39 5.11
C TYR A 71 11.71 -8.20 4.60
N PHE A 72 11.12 -9.30 4.10
CA PHE A 72 9.76 -9.34 3.58
C PHE A 72 9.06 -10.55 4.20
N VAL A 73 8.14 -10.29 5.12
CA VAL A 73 7.26 -11.31 5.70
C VAL A 73 6.05 -11.44 4.79
N LEU A 74 5.93 -12.56 4.08
CA LEU A 74 4.84 -12.77 3.15
C LEU A 74 3.53 -13.03 3.90
N LEU A 75 2.44 -12.43 3.45
CA LEU A 75 1.12 -12.54 4.08
C LEU A 75 0.19 -13.47 3.27
N GLY A 76 0.69 -14.65 2.95
CA GLY A 76 0.00 -15.67 2.17
C GLY A 76 0.99 -16.52 1.38
N ASP A 77 0.46 -17.48 0.63
CA ASP A 77 1.24 -18.26 -0.31
C ASP A 77 1.70 -17.37 -1.47
N LEU A 78 2.91 -17.63 -1.98
CA LEU A 78 3.44 -16.90 -3.13
C LEU A 78 2.83 -17.49 -4.41
N PRO A 79 1.85 -16.83 -5.04
CA PRO A 79 1.24 -17.29 -6.26
C PRO A 79 2.22 -17.21 -7.46
N ALA A 80 1.85 -17.83 -8.58
CA ALA A 80 2.69 -17.85 -9.79
C ALA A 80 3.00 -16.43 -10.33
N ASP A 81 2.08 -15.48 -10.16
CA ASP A 81 2.25 -14.08 -10.53
C ASP A 81 3.05 -13.27 -9.49
N ARG A 82 3.46 -13.90 -8.39
CA ARG A 82 4.24 -13.31 -7.29
C ARG A 82 3.59 -12.08 -6.63
N GLN A 83 2.27 -11.95 -6.73
CA GLN A 83 1.50 -10.86 -6.13
C GLN A 83 0.89 -11.30 -4.81
N VAL A 84 1.69 -11.34 -3.77
CA VAL A 84 1.27 -11.62 -2.40
C VAL A 84 1.48 -10.37 -1.54
N GLY A 85 0.57 -10.12 -0.62
CA GLY A 85 0.76 -9.05 0.38
C GLY A 85 1.96 -9.37 1.29
N TYR A 86 2.66 -8.35 1.76
CA TYR A 86 3.79 -8.54 2.66
C TYR A 86 4.02 -7.35 3.60
N ILE A 87 4.75 -7.60 4.68
CA ILE A 87 5.33 -6.57 5.52
C ILE A 87 6.79 -6.41 5.06
N ALA A 88 7.16 -5.25 4.54
CA ALA A 88 8.55 -4.89 4.32
C ALA A 88 9.13 -4.32 5.62
N ILE A 89 10.32 -4.79 6.01
CA ILE A 89 10.98 -4.42 7.26
C ILE A 89 12.36 -3.86 6.94
N GLY A 90 12.52 -2.55 7.10
CA GLY A 90 13.75 -1.84 6.80
C GLY A 90 14.40 -1.19 8.03
N ALA A 91 15.68 -0.82 7.91
CA ALA A 91 16.40 -0.12 8.96
C ALA A 91 15.92 1.33 9.12
N ALA A 92 15.66 1.74 10.35
CA ALA A 92 15.21 3.10 10.68
C ALA A 92 16.31 4.17 10.48
N GLY A 93 17.59 3.79 10.42
CA GLY A 93 18.70 4.73 10.23
C GLY A 93 18.78 5.80 11.32
N GLY A 94 18.53 5.42 12.58
CA GLY A 94 18.52 6.33 13.71
C GLY A 94 17.20 7.07 13.97
N ARG A 95 16.19 6.90 13.11
CA ARG A 95 14.83 7.41 13.33
C ARG A 95 14.06 6.54 14.33
N ALA A 96 13.00 7.08 14.91
CA ALA A 96 12.06 6.28 15.68
C ALA A 96 11.39 5.21 14.81
N PRO A 97 11.03 4.04 15.37
CA PRO A 97 10.24 3.04 14.66
C PRO A 97 8.92 3.62 14.19
N ALA A 98 8.54 3.29 12.95
CA ALA A 98 7.29 3.76 12.36
C ALA A 98 6.85 2.87 11.20
N ILE A 99 5.60 3.02 10.77
CA ILE A 99 5.15 2.58 9.46
C ILE A 99 5.50 3.70 8.48
N GLY A 100 6.44 3.43 7.56
CA GLY A 100 7.01 4.42 6.66
C GLY A 100 6.08 4.77 5.51
N HIS A 101 5.49 3.76 4.88
CA HIS A 101 4.52 3.93 3.80
C HIS A 101 3.60 2.71 3.66
N TYR A 102 2.55 2.88 2.90
CA TYR A 102 1.68 1.79 2.44
C TYR A 102 1.66 1.76 0.91
N CYS A 103 1.44 0.59 0.33
CA CYS A 103 1.43 0.39 -1.11
C CYS A 103 0.09 -0.09 -1.62
N VAL A 104 -0.33 0.47 -2.74
CA VAL A 104 -1.49 0.05 -3.51
C VAL A 104 -1.04 -0.38 -4.90
N LEU A 105 -1.49 -1.55 -5.35
CA LEU A 105 -1.32 -2.00 -6.73
C LEU A 105 -2.29 -1.26 -7.65
N THR A 106 -1.84 -0.94 -8.85
CA THR A 106 -2.68 -0.33 -9.90
C THR A 106 -2.57 -1.13 -11.19
N THR A 107 -3.61 -1.09 -12.00
CA THR A 107 -3.61 -1.71 -13.34
C THR A 107 -2.68 -0.95 -14.28
N VAL A 108 -2.67 0.37 -14.17
CA VAL A 108 -1.81 1.27 -14.94
C VAL A 108 -1.14 2.26 -14.00
N TYR A 109 0.15 2.47 -14.17
CA TYR A 109 0.90 3.49 -13.44
C TYR A 109 1.73 4.35 -14.40
N ASP A 110 1.38 5.62 -14.49
CA ASP A 110 2.14 6.66 -15.18
C ASP A 110 2.48 7.78 -14.19
N ARG A 111 3.75 7.86 -13.82
CA ARG A 111 4.22 8.85 -12.83
C ARG A 111 4.00 10.29 -13.29
N ALA A 112 4.20 10.58 -14.58
CA ALA A 112 4.05 11.93 -15.10
C ALA A 112 2.58 12.36 -15.14
N ALA A 113 1.69 11.45 -15.54
CA ALA A 113 0.25 11.67 -15.51
C ALA A 113 -0.26 11.86 -14.07
N MET A 114 0.23 11.06 -13.11
CA MET A 114 -0.10 11.19 -11.68
C MET A 114 0.32 12.56 -11.14
N ALA A 115 1.58 12.97 -11.39
CA ALA A 115 2.08 14.27 -10.97
C ALA A 115 1.25 15.41 -11.53
N LYS A 116 0.93 15.36 -12.82
CA LYS A 116 0.09 16.37 -13.50
C LYS A 116 -1.31 16.45 -12.89
N ALA A 117 -1.93 15.30 -12.61
CA ALA A 117 -3.28 15.26 -12.04
C ALA A 117 -3.30 15.83 -10.60
N LEU A 118 -2.33 15.46 -9.75
CA LEU A 118 -2.21 15.98 -8.39
C LEU A 118 -1.93 17.48 -8.37
N GLN A 119 -1.01 17.97 -9.22
CA GLN A 119 -0.71 19.40 -9.36
C GLN A 119 -1.93 20.20 -9.81
N ALA A 120 -2.68 19.71 -10.80
CA ALA A 120 -3.88 20.36 -11.28
C ALA A 120 -4.96 20.48 -10.19
N ALA A 121 -4.96 19.55 -9.21
CA ALA A 121 -5.85 19.59 -8.06
C ALA A 121 -5.27 20.36 -6.85
N GLY A 122 -4.10 20.99 -6.98
CA GLY A 122 -3.46 21.77 -5.92
C GLY A 122 -2.74 20.95 -4.86
N HIS A 123 -2.46 19.66 -5.14
CA HIS A 123 -1.72 18.79 -4.22
C HIS A 123 -0.21 18.79 -4.53
N GLY A 124 0.59 18.53 -3.49
CA GLY A 124 2.02 18.30 -3.63
C GLY A 124 2.33 17.07 -4.49
N VAL A 125 3.51 17.07 -5.09
CA VAL A 125 3.99 15.92 -5.85
C VAL A 125 5.18 15.28 -5.15
N ALA A 126 5.32 13.97 -5.36
CA ALA A 126 6.47 13.23 -4.88
C ALA A 126 7.78 13.84 -5.39
N GLY A 127 8.78 13.83 -4.55
CA GLY A 127 10.14 14.19 -4.92
C GLY A 127 10.69 13.32 -6.06
N PRO A 128 11.81 13.71 -6.67
CA PRO A 128 12.45 12.92 -7.71
C PRO A 128 12.92 11.58 -7.12
N GLY A 129 12.49 10.47 -7.72
CA GLY A 129 12.89 9.11 -7.33
C GLY A 129 12.16 8.04 -8.11
N PRO A 130 12.74 6.85 -8.27
CA PRO A 130 12.12 5.74 -8.99
C PRO A 130 10.96 5.10 -8.23
N THR A 131 10.87 5.38 -6.93
CA THR A 131 9.89 4.78 -6.01
C THR A 131 8.59 5.50 -6.11
N GLY A 132 7.63 5.36 -6.79
CA GLY A 132 6.32 6.04 -6.84
C GLY A 132 5.70 6.39 -5.48
N LEU A 133 6.47 7.04 -4.60
CA LEU A 133 5.99 7.54 -3.30
C LEU A 133 5.30 8.88 -3.50
N TRP A 134 4.06 8.99 -3.03
CA TRP A 134 3.20 10.15 -3.18
C TRP A 134 2.72 10.62 -1.81
N PRO A 135 3.15 11.79 -1.35
CA PRO A 135 2.70 12.33 -0.08
C PRO A 135 1.23 12.76 -0.18
N ASP A 136 0.46 12.43 0.84
CA ASP A 136 -0.85 13.02 1.06
C ASP A 136 -0.71 14.45 1.63
N PRO A 137 -1.82 15.16 1.94
CA PRO A 137 -1.74 16.49 2.54
C PRO A 137 -0.97 16.59 3.86
N ASP A 138 -0.83 15.50 4.60
CA ASP A 138 -0.06 15.42 5.86
C ASP A 138 1.35 14.85 5.69
N GLY A 139 1.75 14.54 4.46
CA GLY A 139 3.04 13.94 4.13
C GLY A 139 3.10 12.43 4.32
N LEU A 140 1.95 11.76 4.49
CA LEU A 140 1.89 10.31 4.59
C LEU A 140 2.10 9.70 3.20
N GLU A 141 3.02 8.75 3.09
CA GLU A 141 3.47 8.26 1.79
C GLU A 141 2.64 7.08 1.29
N LEU A 142 1.97 7.29 0.17
CA LEU A 142 1.38 6.24 -0.68
C LEU A 142 2.42 5.80 -1.69
N GLN A 143 2.70 4.50 -1.75
CA GLN A 143 3.46 3.90 -2.84
C GLN A 143 2.52 3.28 -3.87
N LEU A 144 2.86 3.42 -5.15
CA LEU A 144 2.12 2.83 -6.25
C LEU A 144 3.01 1.89 -7.06
N PHE A 145 2.51 0.69 -7.32
CA PHE A 145 3.12 -0.26 -8.22
C PHE A 145 2.14 -0.77 -9.27
N GLN A 146 2.67 -0.96 -10.48
CA GLN A 146 2.01 -1.74 -11.53
C GLN A 146 2.68 -3.11 -11.60
N PRO A 147 1.94 -4.22 -11.46
CA PRO A 147 2.50 -5.56 -11.67
C PRO A 147 3.07 -5.71 -13.11
N PRO A 148 4.16 -6.48 -13.31
CA PRO A 148 4.82 -7.40 -12.37
C PRO A 148 5.95 -6.77 -11.53
N ALA A 149 6.02 -5.47 -11.40
CA ALA A 149 7.16 -4.74 -10.83
C ALA A 149 7.26 -4.77 -9.29
N GLY A 150 6.65 -5.73 -8.61
CA GLY A 150 6.72 -5.85 -7.17
C GLY A 150 8.15 -6.06 -6.64
N LEU A 151 8.50 -5.47 -5.49
CA LEU A 151 9.80 -5.63 -4.82
C LEU A 151 10.14 -7.10 -4.53
N VAL A 152 9.13 -7.92 -4.28
CA VAL A 152 9.29 -9.37 -4.02
C VAL A 152 9.90 -10.11 -5.21
N THR A 153 9.83 -9.58 -6.43
CA THR A 153 10.46 -10.23 -7.60
C THR A 153 11.98 -10.25 -7.52
N ALA A 154 12.60 -9.30 -6.83
CA ALA A 154 14.05 -9.22 -6.63
C ALA A 154 14.50 -9.78 -5.27
N ALA A 155 13.58 -10.08 -4.36
CA ALA A 155 13.89 -10.65 -3.05
C ALA A 155 14.09 -12.16 -3.16
N VAL A 156 15.03 -12.68 -2.36
CA VAL A 156 15.33 -14.11 -2.27
C VAL A 156 14.91 -14.66 -0.90
N PRO A 157 14.67 -15.98 -0.78
CA PRO A 157 14.42 -16.60 0.51
C PRO A 157 15.52 -16.23 1.52
N SER A 158 15.13 -15.85 2.74
CA SER A 158 16.10 -15.46 3.77
C SER A 158 16.73 -16.68 4.41
N PRO A 159 18.06 -16.71 4.52
CA PRO A 159 18.78 -17.72 5.31
C PRO A 159 18.76 -17.42 6.82
N LEU A 160 18.10 -16.33 7.26
CA LEU A 160 18.02 -16.00 8.68
C LEU A 160 17.49 -17.20 9.46
N PRO A 161 18.23 -17.69 10.45
CA PRO A 161 17.74 -18.77 11.29
C PRO A 161 16.57 -18.26 12.12
N ILE A 162 15.40 -18.77 11.81
CA ILE A 162 14.15 -18.46 12.47
C ILE A 162 13.49 -19.74 12.93
N GLU A 163 13.03 -19.74 14.16
CA GLU A 163 12.07 -20.73 14.62
C GLU A 163 10.75 -20.44 13.90
N ARG A 164 10.37 -21.36 13.03
CA ARG A 164 9.10 -21.26 12.29
C ARG A 164 7.99 -21.89 13.12
N ASP A 165 7.71 -21.31 14.25
CA ASP A 165 6.64 -21.73 15.14
C ASP A 165 5.37 -20.86 15.02
N GLY A 166 5.28 -20.09 13.95
CA GLY A 166 4.12 -19.27 13.65
C GLY A 166 2.82 -20.07 13.61
N PHE A 167 1.84 -19.64 14.38
CA PHE A 167 0.57 -20.37 14.56
C PHE A 167 -0.60 -19.76 13.80
N LEU A 168 -0.43 -18.54 13.26
CA LEU A 168 -1.41 -17.87 12.42
C LEU A 168 -1.04 -18.05 10.95
N VAL A 169 -2.02 -18.40 10.13
CA VAL A 169 -1.87 -18.42 8.68
C VAL A 169 -2.41 -17.11 8.11
N PRO A 170 -1.54 -16.17 7.66
CA PRO A 170 -2.00 -14.91 7.11
C PRO A 170 -2.69 -15.12 5.76
N ARG A 171 -3.68 -14.31 5.47
CA ARG A 171 -4.48 -14.31 4.23
C ARG A 171 -4.36 -13.01 3.44
N GLY A 172 -3.48 -12.12 3.88
CA GLY A 172 -3.22 -10.82 3.27
C GLY A 172 -3.45 -9.67 4.23
N LEU A 173 -3.24 -8.46 3.72
CA LEU A 173 -3.63 -7.23 4.42
C LEU A 173 -5.16 -7.09 4.36
N ASP A 174 -5.76 -6.70 5.47
CA ASP A 174 -7.17 -6.28 5.54
C ASP A 174 -7.26 -4.77 5.33
N HIS A 175 -6.55 -3.99 6.14
CA HIS A 175 -6.57 -2.54 6.00
C HIS A 175 -5.33 -1.86 6.55
N VAL A 176 -5.20 -0.58 6.18
CA VAL A 176 -4.31 0.41 6.80
C VAL A 176 -5.17 1.56 7.31
N LEU A 177 -4.93 2.01 8.54
CA LEU A 177 -5.58 3.20 9.11
C LEU A 177 -4.58 4.35 9.17
N LEU A 178 -4.96 5.46 8.58
CA LEU A 178 -4.19 6.70 8.58
C LEU A 178 -4.81 7.68 9.59
N ARG A 179 -3.97 8.28 10.40
CA ARG A 179 -4.34 9.41 11.24
C ARG A 179 -3.95 10.69 10.52
N VAL A 180 -4.93 11.48 10.13
CA VAL A 180 -4.76 12.72 9.38
C VAL A 180 -5.04 13.93 10.26
N SER A 181 -4.39 15.07 9.97
CA SER A 181 -4.60 16.29 10.75
C SER A 181 -6.04 16.78 10.70
N SER A 182 -6.71 16.61 9.57
CA SER A 182 -8.12 16.97 9.36
C SER A 182 -8.72 16.15 8.21
N LEU A 183 -9.85 15.50 8.47
CA LEU A 183 -10.62 14.81 7.43
C LEU A 183 -11.09 15.77 6.33
N ALA A 184 -11.47 17.00 6.69
CA ALA A 184 -11.89 18.00 5.71
C ALA A 184 -10.78 18.36 4.70
N ARG A 185 -9.51 18.36 5.15
CA ARG A 185 -8.34 18.62 4.32
C ARG A 185 -7.93 17.40 3.50
N SER A 186 -8.01 16.22 4.07
CA SER A 186 -7.46 15.00 3.45
C SER A 186 -8.44 14.30 2.50
N LEU A 187 -9.76 14.33 2.78
CA LEU A 187 -10.76 13.66 1.95
C LEU A 187 -10.74 14.07 0.46
N PRO A 188 -10.56 15.35 0.08
CA PRO A 188 -10.44 15.71 -1.33
C PRO A 188 -9.31 14.97 -2.05
N TYR A 189 -8.15 14.79 -1.40
CA TYR A 189 -7.03 14.03 -1.96
C TYR A 189 -7.40 12.55 -2.16
N TYR A 190 -7.95 11.91 -1.14
CA TYR A 190 -8.28 10.48 -1.21
C TYR A 190 -9.43 10.18 -2.17
N ARG A 191 -10.42 11.09 -2.29
CA ARG A 191 -11.48 11.02 -3.31
C ARG A 191 -10.92 11.18 -4.72
N LEU A 192 -9.93 12.05 -4.92
CA LEU A 192 -9.24 12.19 -6.20
C LEU A 192 -8.48 10.90 -6.54
N VAL A 193 -7.76 10.32 -5.58
CA VAL A 193 -6.91 9.15 -5.81
C VAL A 193 -7.73 7.87 -5.99
N TYR A 194 -8.70 7.62 -5.13
CA TYR A 194 -9.45 6.34 -5.11
C TYR A 194 -10.87 6.44 -5.67
N GLY A 195 -11.35 7.63 -5.92
CA GLY A 195 -12.71 7.90 -6.38
C GLY A 195 -13.70 8.02 -5.20
N ALA A 196 -14.66 8.93 -5.35
CA ALA A 196 -15.72 9.11 -4.36
C ALA A 196 -16.61 7.87 -4.19
N ALA A 197 -16.73 7.04 -5.22
CA ALA A 197 -17.50 5.79 -5.16
C ALA A 197 -16.88 4.72 -4.23
N ALA A 198 -15.57 4.79 -3.95
CA ALA A 198 -14.88 3.90 -3.02
C ALA A 198 -15.12 4.29 -1.55
N GLU A 199 -15.49 5.55 -1.28
CA GLU A 199 -15.74 6.08 0.05
C GLU A 199 -17.01 5.46 0.66
N ARG A 200 -16.95 5.19 1.95
CA ARG A 200 -18.09 4.73 2.75
C ARG A 200 -18.43 5.75 3.84
N PRO A 201 -19.69 5.79 4.30
CA PRO A 201 -20.09 6.63 5.42
C PRO A 201 -19.17 6.41 6.63
N ARG A 202 -19.08 7.40 7.51
CA ARG A 202 -18.32 7.30 8.75
C ARG A 202 -18.82 6.15 9.59
N ASP A 203 -17.90 5.37 10.14
CA ASP A 203 -18.21 4.34 11.11
C ASP A 203 -18.55 4.95 12.50
N SER A 204 -18.87 4.09 13.47
CA SER A 204 -19.19 4.50 14.85
C SER A 204 -18.04 5.22 15.56
N ASN A 205 -16.81 5.05 15.08
CA ASN A 205 -15.61 5.70 15.61
C ASN A 205 -15.27 7.01 14.86
N GLY A 206 -16.13 7.45 13.93
CA GLY A 206 -15.94 8.65 13.12
C GLY A 206 -14.94 8.49 11.97
N ARG A 207 -14.47 7.27 11.68
CA ARG A 207 -13.53 6.97 10.61
C ARG A 207 -14.23 6.95 9.27
N VAL A 208 -13.52 7.39 8.23
CA VAL A 208 -13.95 7.26 6.83
C VAL A 208 -13.14 6.15 6.18
N TRP A 209 -13.81 5.26 5.47
CA TRP A 209 -13.18 4.11 4.81
C TRP A 209 -13.29 4.23 3.30
N PHE A 210 -12.18 3.95 2.60
CA PHE A 210 -12.15 3.69 1.17
C PHE A 210 -12.03 2.19 0.94
N HIS A 211 -13.01 1.59 0.28
CA HIS A 211 -12.98 0.19 -0.11
C HIS A 211 -12.19 0.06 -1.40
N LEU A 212 -11.12 -0.69 -1.33
CA LEU A 212 -10.25 -0.99 -2.46
C LEU A 212 -10.55 -2.39 -2.99
N GLU A 213 -9.96 -2.74 -4.12
CA GLU A 213 -10.07 -4.08 -4.66
C GLU A 213 -9.52 -5.17 -3.72
N ARG A 214 -9.88 -6.43 -3.98
CA ARG A 214 -9.49 -7.61 -3.20
C ARG A 214 -9.94 -7.55 -1.74
N GLY A 215 -11.02 -6.80 -1.44
CA GLY A 215 -11.57 -6.68 -0.10
C GLY A 215 -10.71 -5.87 0.87
N THR A 216 -9.66 -5.21 0.39
CA THR A 216 -8.79 -4.38 1.23
C THR A 216 -9.39 -2.99 1.46
N ARG A 217 -8.94 -2.28 2.49
CA ARG A 217 -9.51 -0.99 2.88
C ARG A 217 -8.43 -0.01 3.32
N LEU A 218 -8.67 1.27 3.06
CA LEU A 218 -7.90 2.36 3.62
C LEU A 218 -8.82 3.19 4.53
N GLY A 219 -8.44 3.34 5.78
CA GLY A 219 -9.18 4.14 6.77
C GLY A 219 -8.52 5.48 7.03
N LEU A 220 -9.33 6.49 7.31
CA LEU A 220 -8.89 7.82 7.77
C LEU A 220 -9.57 8.14 9.10
N GLU A 221 -8.79 8.58 10.09
CA GLU A 221 -9.28 9.15 11.35
C GLU A 221 -8.62 10.50 11.62
N GLU A 222 -9.28 11.38 12.36
CA GLU A 222 -8.68 12.65 12.78
C GLU A 222 -7.69 12.45 13.92
N ALA A 223 -6.63 13.23 13.90
CA ALA A 223 -5.48 13.09 14.79
C ALA A 223 -5.73 13.45 16.27
N SER A 224 -6.87 14.00 16.62
CA SER A 224 -7.33 14.22 18.01
C SER A 224 -6.21 14.50 19.03
N GLY A 225 -5.30 15.44 18.73
CA GLY A 225 -4.16 15.80 19.57
C GLY A 225 -2.90 14.93 19.42
N GLN A 226 -2.92 13.91 18.57
CA GLN A 226 -1.74 13.13 18.18
C GLN A 226 -1.18 13.66 16.86
N ALA A 227 0.09 13.33 16.54
CA ALA A 227 0.65 13.65 15.24
C ALA A 227 0.00 12.82 14.13
N PRO A 228 -0.17 13.37 12.91
CA PRO A 228 -0.49 12.58 11.73
C PRO A 228 0.50 11.43 11.52
N GLY A 229 0.02 10.31 11.00
CA GLY A 229 0.85 9.13 10.78
C GLY A 229 0.02 7.94 10.30
N ILE A 230 0.67 6.86 9.93
CA ILE A 230 0.00 5.58 9.73
C ILE A 230 -0.23 4.97 11.12
N ALA A 231 -1.48 4.95 11.56
CA ALA A 231 -1.85 4.62 12.94
C ALA A 231 -1.67 3.13 13.23
N HIS A 232 -2.12 2.28 12.32
CA HIS A 232 -1.94 0.83 12.37
C HIS A 232 -2.23 0.18 11.01
N PHE A 233 -1.94 -1.10 10.93
CA PHE A 233 -2.36 -1.96 9.84
C PHE A 233 -3.01 -3.23 10.39
N ALA A 234 -3.85 -3.86 9.58
CA ALA A 234 -4.53 -5.09 9.93
C ALA A 234 -4.20 -6.22 8.96
N ILE A 235 -4.03 -7.42 9.52
CA ILE A 235 -3.75 -8.65 8.79
C ILE A 235 -4.93 -9.60 8.97
N ALA A 236 -5.48 -10.09 7.87
CA ALA A 236 -6.47 -11.15 7.88
C ALA A 236 -5.80 -12.51 8.11
N VAL A 237 -6.37 -13.35 8.98
CA VAL A 237 -5.83 -14.68 9.29
C VAL A 237 -6.93 -15.74 9.36
N ALA A 238 -6.57 -16.99 9.12
CA ALA A 238 -7.42 -18.15 9.34
C ALA A 238 -6.54 -19.39 9.64
N PRO A 239 -6.85 -20.22 10.67
CA PRO A 239 -7.96 -20.02 11.64
C PRO A 239 -7.70 -18.86 12.60
N PHE A 240 -8.74 -18.41 13.30
CA PHE A 240 -8.67 -17.35 14.29
C PHE A 240 -9.22 -17.83 15.64
N ASP A 241 -8.34 -17.80 16.65
CA ASP A 241 -8.70 -17.98 18.07
C ASP A 241 -8.12 -16.79 18.86
N GLY A 242 -8.97 -15.82 19.19
CA GLY A 242 -8.53 -14.58 19.84
C GLY A 242 -7.88 -14.81 21.19
N ARG A 243 -8.36 -15.76 22.00
CA ARG A 243 -7.81 -16.06 23.33
C ARG A 243 -6.41 -16.72 23.23
N ALA A 244 -6.27 -17.71 22.34
CA ALA A 244 -4.99 -18.36 22.09
C ALA A 244 -3.98 -17.35 21.52
N LEU A 245 -4.43 -16.47 20.60
CA LEU A 245 -3.60 -15.40 20.05
C LEU A 245 -3.12 -14.43 21.13
N GLU A 246 -3.99 -13.93 21.99
CA GLU A 246 -3.58 -13.04 23.08
C GLU A 246 -2.58 -13.67 24.03
N THR A 247 -2.75 -14.96 24.37
CA THR A 247 -1.81 -15.69 25.20
C THR A 247 -0.45 -15.74 24.51
N ARG A 248 -0.41 -16.16 23.24
CA ARG A 248 0.84 -16.25 22.48
C ARG A 248 1.53 -14.89 22.31
N LEU A 249 0.78 -13.82 22.11
CA LEU A 249 1.33 -12.47 22.03
C LEU A 249 2.02 -12.05 23.33
N ARG A 250 1.42 -12.36 24.49
CA ARG A 250 2.05 -12.09 25.79
C ARG A 250 3.34 -12.89 25.97
N ASP A 251 3.36 -14.16 25.54
CA ASP A 251 4.57 -15.01 25.58
C ASP A 251 5.68 -14.46 24.67
N LEU A 252 5.32 -13.79 23.56
CA LEU A 252 6.24 -13.10 22.68
C LEU A 252 6.71 -11.74 23.21
N GLY A 253 6.18 -11.28 24.35
CA GLY A 253 6.44 -9.96 24.90
C GLY A 253 5.74 -8.81 24.17
N ALA A 254 4.72 -9.11 23.37
CA ALA A 254 3.91 -8.09 22.72
C ALA A 254 2.93 -7.43 23.69
N GLY A 255 2.68 -6.14 23.50
CA GLY A 255 1.69 -5.40 24.29
C GLY A 255 0.28 -5.60 23.73
N VAL A 256 -0.52 -6.49 24.34
CA VAL A 256 -1.93 -6.68 23.91
C VAL A 256 -2.75 -5.44 24.24
N VAL A 257 -3.47 -4.92 23.25
CA VAL A 257 -4.34 -3.75 23.36
C VAL A 257 -5.80 -4.23 23.32
N PRO A 258 -6.60 -3.97 24.36
CA PRO A 258 -7.98 -4.40 24.37
C PRO A 258 -8.80 -3.85 23.20
N ALA A 259 -9.65 -4.69 22.61
CA ALA A 259 -10.62 -4.34 21.57
C ALA A 259 -12.00 -4.99 21.89
N PRO A 260 -12.61 -4.68 23.05
CA PRO A 260 -13.75 -5.42 23.56
C PRO A 260 -15.00 -5.35 22.66
N ASP A 261 -15.13 -4.26 21.91
CA ASP A 261 -16.31 -4.00 21.07
C ASP A 261 -16.15 -4.49 19.62
N GLU A 262 -15.03 -5.14 19.31
CA GLU A 262 -14.72 -5.63 17.96
C GLU A 262 -14.48 -7.15 17.98
N PRO A 263 -15.53 -7.98 17.92
CA PRO A 263 -15.38 -9.43 17.89
C PRO A 263 -14.59 -9.87 16.64
N GLY A 264 -13.71 -10.86 16.82
CA GLY A 264 -12.84 -11.32 15.73
C GLY A 264 -11.63 -10.43 15.47
N VAL A 265 -11.29 -9.54 16.40
CA VAL A 265 -10.14 -8.64 16.33
C VAL A 265 -9.28 -8.79 17.58
N VAL A 266 -7.96 -8.86 17.37
CA VAL A 266 -6.96 -8.72 18.42
C VAL A 266 -5.95 -7.65 18.01
N ARG A 267 -5.71 -6.67 18.89
CA ARG A 267 -4.72 -5.62 18.70
C ARG A 267 -3.53 -5.81 19.62
N PHE A 268 -2.35 -5.51 19.10
CA PHE A 268 -1.12 -5.55 19.90
C PHE A 268 -0.09 -4.57 19.35
N THR A 269 0.86 -4.22 20.20
CA THR A 269 2.09 -3.57 19.75
C THR A 269 3.18 -4.61 19.56
N ASP A 270 3.89 -4.55 18.42
CA ASP A 270 5.02 -5.40 18.15
C ASP A 270 6.23 -5.07 19.05
N ASN A 271 7.36 -5.73 18.83
CA ASN A 271 8.61 -5.48 19.57
C ASN A 271 9.20 -4.07 19.37
N ASN A 272 8.65 -3.25 18.48
CA ASN A 272 9.02 -1.85 18.25
C ASN A 272 7.89 -0.87 18.61
N ARG A 273 6.83 -1.35 19.27
CA ARG A 273 5.63 -0.58 19.63
C ARG A 273 4.80 -0.10 18.43
N ILE A 274 4.96 -0.74 17.26
CA ILE A 274 4.08 -0.52 16.12
C ILE A 274 2.76 -1.23 16.40
N LEU A 275 1.64 -0.53 16.26
CA LEU A 275 0.31 -1.08 16.47
C LEU A 275 -0.09 -1.96 15.27
N VAL A 276 -0.42 -3.20 15.57
CA VAL A 276 -0.84 -4.21 14.61
C VAL A 276 -2.22 -4.74 15.02
N GLU A 277 -3.07 -4.95 14.06
CA GLU A 277 -4.35 -5.63 14.24
C GLU A 277 -4.32 -6.97 13.50
N VAL A 278 -4.84 -8.01 14.13
CA VAL A 278 -5.11 -9.31 13.50
C VAL A 278 -6.60 -9.54 13.51
N ARG A 279 -7.15 -9.91 12.37
CA ARG A 279 -8.59 -10.13 12.18
C ARG A 279 -8.89 -11.50 11.61
N VAL A 280 -10.07 -12.04 11.95
CA VAL A 280 -10.57 -13.20 11.23
C VAL A 280 -10.70 -12.86 9.74
N ALA A 281 -10.19 -13.74 8.87
CA ALA A 281 -10.38 -13.61 7.43
C ALA A 281 -11.88 -13.75 7.08
N PRO A 282 -12.39 -12.97 6.11
CA PRO A 282 -13.79 -13.06 5.66
C PRO A 282 -14.11 -14.40 5.03
#